data_13116c04bbc2c6f722a08964b5c719f5
#
_entry.id   13116c04bbc2c6f722a08964b5c719f5
#
_cell.length_a   1.000
_cell.length_b   1.000
_cell.length_c   1.000
_cell.angle_alpha   90.00
_cell.angle_beta   90.00
_cell.angle_gamma   90.00
#
_symmetry.space_group_name_H-M   'P 1'
#
loop_
_entity.id
_entity.type
_entity.pdbx_description
1 polymer ?
#
loop_
_entity_poly.entity_id
_entity_poly.type
_entity_poly.pdbx_seq_one_letter_code
_entity_poly.pdbx_strand_id
1 'polypeptide(L)'
;GILNDLQSAGTAREFYTPRALTDFIVMMLAPKLGETFGDFTSGTGGFLTSALNYMAKSVRSAEDGEKLQNAVVGQEWKPLPYLLSITNLLLHDIEAPNITHCDSLGTNVTDFNETDKVDVIGMHPPYGGSTDDSVKSNFP
;
A
#
# COMPACT_ATOMS: atom_id res chain seq x y z
N GLY A 1 3.89 18.31 19.59
CA GLY A 1 3.83 16.82 19.51
C GLY A 1 3.73 16.37 18.08
N ILE A 2 3.93 15.10 17.79
CA ILE A 2 4.02 14.46 16.44
C ILE A 2 2.91 14.91 15.48
N LEU A 3 1.68 15.10 15.97
CA LEU A 3 0.56 15.59 15.14
C LEU A 3 0.74 17.05 14.69
N ASN A 4 1.33 17.91 15.52
CA ASN A 4 1.62 19.29 15.15
C ASN A 4 2.79 19.37 14.16
N ASP A 5 3.76 18.48 14.29
CA ASP A 5 4.91 18.40 13.38
C ASP A 5 4.47 17.87 12.02
N LEU A 6 3.51 16.94 11.98
CA LEU A 6 2.85 16.46 10.76
C LEU A 6 1.98 17.56 10.09
N GLN A 7 1.34 18.40 10.88
CA GLN A 7 0.53 19.52 10.36
C GLN A 7 1.38 20.70 9.88
N SER A 8 2.50 20.98 10.55
CA SER A 8 3.40 22.09 10.19
C SER A 8 4.29 21.79 8.99
N ALA A 9 4.53 20.54 8.67
CA ALA A 9 5.42 20.14 7.58
C ALA A 9 4.82 20.32 6.17
N GLY A 10 3.62 20.86 6.02
CA GLY A 10 2.99 21.05 4.68
C GLY A 10 2.75 19.77 3.88
N THR A 11 3.35 18.69 4.31
CA THR A 11 3.47 17.39 3.65
C THR A 11 2.48 16.35 4.17
N ALA A 12 1.76 16.62 5.26
CA ALA A 12 0.79 15.67 5.81
C ALA A 12 -0.34 15.31 4.84
N ARG A 13 -0.66 16.21 3.89
CA ARG A 13 -1.67 15.95 2.85
C ARG A 13 -1.18 15.02 1.73
N GLU A 14 0.12 14.92 1.54
CA GLU A 14 0.71 14.05 0.50
C GLU A 14 0.65 12.56 0.85
N PHE A 15 0.50 12.23 2.16
CA PHE A 15 0.52 10.84 2.64
C PHE A 15 -0.85 10.28 2.99
N TYR A 16 -1.89 11.11 2.94
CA TYR A 16 -3.23 10.72 3.39
C TYR A 16 -4.24 10.85 2.26
N THR A 17 -4.70 9.71 1.77
CA THR A 17 -5.88 9.64 0.90
C THR A 17 -7.12 9.46 1.78
N PRO A 18 -8.17 10.31 1.64
CA PRO A 18 -9.38 10.17 2.44
C PRO A 18 -9.98 8.77 2.38
N ARG A 19 -10.38 8.22 3.52
CA ARG A 19 -10.93 6.86 3.63
C ARG A 19 -12.09 6.62 2.67
N ALA A 20 -13.02 7.57 2.56
CA ALA A 20 -14.15 7.45 1.65
C ALA A 20 -13.72 7.26 0.18
N LEU A 21 -12.60 7.86 -0.22
CA LEU A 21 -12.05 7.72 -1.57
C LEU A 21 -11.39 6.35 -1.76
N THR A 22 -10.57 5.91 -0.80
CA THR A 22 -9.93 4.58 -0.88
C THR A 22 -10.98 3.47 -0.87
N ASP A 23 -11.99 3.57 -0.02
CA ASP A 23 -13.10 2.60 0.04
C ASP A 23 -13.90 2.57 -1.28
N PHE A 24 -14.18 3.73 -1.87
CA PHE A 24 -14.89 3.81 -3.15
C PHE A 24 -14.07 3.17 -4.28
N ILE A 25 -12.79 3.51 -4.39
CA ILE A 25 -11.90 2.96 -5.43
C ILE A 25 -11.78 1.44 -5.27
N VAL A 26 -11.52 0.95 -4.05
CA VAL A 26 -11.45 -0.49 -3.78
C VAL A 26 -12.77 -1.21 -4.11
N MET A 27 -13.91 -0.60 -3.79
CA MET A 27 -15.21 -1.14 -4.17
C MET A 27 -15.37 -1.27 -5.69
N MET A 28 -14.86 -0.30 -6.45
CA MET A 28 -14.89 -0.34 -7.92
C MET A 28 -13.92 -1.37 -8.52
N LEU A 29 -12.74 -1.54 -7.91
CA LEU A 29 -11.75 -2.56 -8.29
C LEU A 29 -12.23 -3.97 -7.92
N ALA A 30 -13.03 -4.09 -6.87
CA ALA A 30 -13.65 -5.31 -6.37
C ALA A 30 -12.68 -6.51 -6.23
N PRO A 31 -11.54 -6.34 -5.48
CA PRO A 31 -10.58 -7.42 -5.29
C PRO A 31 -11.23 -8.62 -4.62
N LYS A 32 -10.89 -9.83 -5.08
CA LYS A 32 -11.45 -11.07 -4.54
C LYS A 32 -10.52 -11.68 -3.50
N LEU A 33 -11.10 -12.37 -2.53
CA LEU A 33 -10.33 -13.13 -1.57
C LEU A 33 -9.51 -14.23 -2.30
N GLY A 34 -8.20 -14.24 -2.07
CA GLY A 34 -7.24 -15.06 -2.78
C GLY A 34 -6.49 -14.34 -3.90
N GLU A 35 -6.91 -13.13 -4.29
CA GLU A 35 -6.12 -12.20 -5.10
C GLU A 35 -5.20 -11.38 -4.21
N THR A 36 -4.08 -10.91 -4.78
CA THR A 36 -3.15 -9.99 -4.13
C THR A 36 -3.42 -8.56 -4.57
N PHE A 37 -3.68 -7.67 -3.60
CA PHE A 37 -3.85 -6.25 -3.84
C PHE A 37 -2.57 -5.48 -3.50
N GLY A 38 -2.04 -4.70 -4.44
CA GLY A 38 -0.81 -3.92 -4.31
C GLY A 38 -1.04 -2.42 -4.22
N ASP A 39 -0.27 -1.75 -3.33
CA ASP A 39 -0.11 -0.30 -3.28
C ASP A 39 1.37 0.06 -3.15
N PHE A 40 1.98 0.51 -4.24
CA PHE A 40 3.42 0.81 -4.32
C PHE A 40 3.78 2.24 -3.92
N THR A 41 2.81 2.98 -3.39
CA THR A 41 2.96 4.30 -2.76
C THR A 41 2.09 4.38 -1.51
N SER A 42 2.22 3.35 -0.64
CA SER A 42 1.20 3.00 0.34
C SER A 42 0.90 4.09 1.38
N GLY A 43 1.80 5.05 1.55
CA GLY A 43 1.62 6.10 2.54
C GLY A 43 1.39 5.50 3.92
N THR A 44 0.24 5.80 4.52
CA THR A 44 -0.19 5.23 5.80
C THR A 44 -0.98 3.92 5.67
N GLY A 45 -1.04 3.33 4.48
CA GLY A 45 -1.73 2.06 4.22
C GLY A 45 -3.24 2.18 3.99
N GLY A 46 -3.72 3.35 3.56
CA GLY A 46 -5.15 3.60 3.37
C GLY A 46 -5.81 2.66 2.36
N PHE A 47 -5.23 2.47 1.19
CA PHE A 47 -5.74 1.52 0.19
C PHE A 47 -5.66 0.07 0.66
N LEU A 48 -4.55 -0.31 1.29
CA LEU A 48 -4.34 -1.68 1.79
C LEU A 48 -5.40 -2.06 2.83
N THR A 49 -5.67 -1.15 3.79
CA THR A 49 -6.70 -1.40 4.81
C THR A 49 -8.12 -1.38 4.23
N SER A 50 -8.39 -0.54 3.22
CA SER A 50 -9.68 -0.58 2.51
C SER A 50 -9.87 -1.90 1.76
N ALA A 51 -8.81 -2.42 1.11
CA ALA A 51 -8.84 -3.71 0.42
C ALA A 51 -9.06 -4.88 1.41
N LEU A 52 -8.35 -4.88 2.55
CA LEU A 52 -8.57 -5.89 3.60
C LEU A 52 -10.01 -5.87 4.11
N ASN A 53 -10.54 -4.69 4.43
CA ASN A 53 -11.93 -4.56 4.90
C ASN A 53 -12.95 -5.00 3.85
N TYR A 54 -12.65 -4.81 2.57
CA TYR A 54 -13.50 -5.24 1.48
C TYR A 54 -13.49 -6.78 1.35
N MET A 55 -12.31 -7.39 1.29
CA MET A 55 -12.13 -8.85 1.13
C MET A 55 -12.56 -9.63 2.38
N ALA A 56 -12.37 -9.08 3.59
CA ALA A 56 -12.79 -9.70 4.84
C ALA A 56 -14.28 -10.05 4.89
N LYS A 57 -15.12 -9.32 4.17
CA LYS A 57 -16.56 -9.62 4.05
C LYS A 57 -16.84 -10.98 3.43
N SER A 58 -15.89 -11.55 2.71
CA SER A 58 -15.98 -12.84 2.02
C SER A 58 -15.39 -14.01 2.83
N VAL A 59 -14.74 -13.75 3.95
CA VAL A 59 -14.15 -14.79 4.82
C VAL A 59 -15.26 -15.63 5.46
N ARG A 60 -15.15 -16.97 5.32
CA ARG A 60 -16.11 -17.94 5.85
C ARG A 60 -15.45 -19.11 6.58
N SER A 61 -14.14 -19.28 6.46
CA SER A 61 -13.37 -20.39 7.03
C SER A 61 -12.01 -19.92 7.53
N ALA A 62 -11.30 -20.78 8.27
CA ALA A 62 -9.92 -20.53 8.69
C ALA A 62 -8.99 -20.41 7.46
N GLU A 63 -9.18 -21.22 6.43
CA GLU A 63 -8.43 -21.11 5.18
C GLU A 63 -8.63 -19.75 4.50
N ASP A 64 -9.85 -19.21 4.52
CA ASP A 64 -10.13 -17.86 4.02
C ASP A 64 -9.40 -16.80 4.85
N GLY A 65 -9.29 -16.99 6.17
CA GLY A 65 -8.50 -16.14 7.05
C GLY A 65 -7.02 -16.13 6.66
N GLU A 66 -6.44 -17.28 6.36
CA GLU A 66 -5.04 -17.40 5.89
C GLU A 66 -4.83 -16.67 4.55
N LYS A 67 -5.79 -16.76 3.62
CA LYS A 67 -5.75 -16.01 2.36
C LYS A 67 -5.76 -14.50 2.63
N LEU A 68 -6.56 -14.03 3.60
CA LEU A 68 -6.64 -12.62 3.95
C LEU A 68 -5.31 -12.11 4.55
N GLN A 69 -4.59 -12.93 5.33
CA GLN A 69 -3.28 -12.57 5.90
C GLN A 69 -2.25 -12.21 4.83
N ASN A 70 -2.35 -12.76 3.63
CA ASN A 70 -1.43 -12.56 2.51
C ASN A 70 -2.04 -11.72 1.37
N ALA A 71 -3.21 -11.10 1.59
CA ALA A 71 -3.96 -10.47 0.52
C ALA A 71 -3.44 -9.10 0.07
N VAL A 72 -2.56 -8.46 0.84
CA VAL A 72 -2.07 -7.12 0.52
C VAL A 72 -0.57 -7.02 0.54
N VAL A 73 -0.02 -6.26 -0.39
CA VAL A 73 1.41 -5.91 -0.43
C VAL A 73 1.58 -4.41 -0.67
N GLY A 74 2.60 -3.81 -0.06
CA GLY A 74 2.84 -2.38 -0.18
C GLY A 74 4.31 -2.02 -0.27
N GLN A 75 4.56 -0.82 -0.80
CA GLN A 75 5.88 -0.19 -0.75
C GLN A 75 5.72 1.26 -0.30
N GLU A 76 6.64 1.71 0.54
CA GLU A 76 6.68 3.09 1.00
C GLU A 76 8.13 3.53 1.22
N TRP A 77 8.49 4.67 0.64
CA TRP A 77 9.86 5.19 0.73
C TRP A 77 10.12 5.96 2.02
N LYS A 78 9.12 6.70 2.51
CA LYS A 78 9.32 7.57 3.68
C LYS A 78 9.18 6.79 4.98
N PRO A 79 10.14 6.92 5.93
CA PRO A 79 10.18 6.09 7.13
C PRO A 79 8.93 6.20 8.01
N LEU A 80 8.40 7.41 8.23
CA LEU A 80 7.26 7.60 9.11
C LEU A 80 5.96 7.03 8.52
N PRO A 81 5.57 7.33 7.26
CA PRO A 81 4.42 6.67 6.64
C PRO A 81 4.56 5.14 6.59
N TYR A 82 5.76 4.62 6.30
CA TYR A 82 6.04 3.18 6.35
C TYR A 82 5.69 2.57 7.71
N LEU A 83 6.18 3.16 8.81
CA LEU A 83 5.87 2.68 10.16
C LEU A 83 4.37 2.77 10.48
N LEU A 84 3.71 3.85 10.04
CA LEU A 84 2.27 4.00 10.20
C LEU A 84 1.48 2.97 9.40
N SER A 85 1.94 2.64 8.19
CA SER A 85 1.32 1.61 7.35
C SER A 85 1.43 0.23 8.01
N ILE A 86 2.62 -0.16 8.50
CA ILE A 86 2.81 -1.39 9.26
C ILE A 86 1.86 -1.44 10.47
N THR A 87 1.84 -0.36 11.27
CA THR A 87 0.98 -0.28 12.46
C THR A 87 -0.49 -0.42 12.09
N ASN A 88 -0.90 0.22 11.00
CA ASN A 88 -2.28 0.19 10.54
C ASN A 88 -2.70 -1.23 10.12
N LEU A 89 -1.84 -1.98 9.43
CA LEU A 89 -2.12 -3.37 9.07
C LEU A 89 -2.18 -4.29 10.31
N LEU A 90 -1.27 -4.10 11.28
CA LEU A 90 -1.32 -4.83 12.55
C LEU A 90 -2.64 -4.58 13.30
N LEU A 91 -3.16 -3.33 13.29
CA LEU A 91 -4.46 -2.98 13.88
C LEU A 91 -5.66 -3.55 13.08
N HIS A 92 -5.43 -4.07 11.90
CA HIS A 92 -6.41 -4.79 11.07
C HIS A 92 -6.16 -6.30 11.10
N ASP A 93 -5.52 -6.80 12.17
CA ASP A 93 -5.29 -8.22 12.43
C ASP A 93 -4.40 -8.92 11.39
N ILE A 94 -3.54 -8.19 10.69
CA ILE A 94 -2.49 -8.78 9.84
C ILE A 94 -1.25 -9.02 10.70
N GLU A 95 -0.92 -10.27 10.95
CA GLU A 95 0.16 -10.68 11.85
C GLU A 95 1.56 -10.33 11.30
N ALA A 96 1.74 -10.45 9.98
CA ALA A 96 2.99 -10.17 9.29
C ALA A 96 2.76 -9.24 8.08
N PRO A 97 2.66 -7.91 8.30
CA PRO A 97 2.44 -6.95 7.22
C PRO A 97 3.51 -7.04 6.13
N ASN A 98 3.09 -7.28 4.88
CA ASN A 98 3.98 -7.34 3.73
C ASN A 98 4.14 -5.94 3.11
N ILE A 99 4.90 -5.08 3.79
CA ILE A 99 5.25 -3.74 3.31
C ILE A 99 6.76 -3.60 3.26
N THR A 100 7.28 -3.19 2.12
CA THR A 100 8.71 -2.97 1.91
C THR A 100 9.05 -1.48 2.04
N HIS A 101 10.07 -1.16 2.83
CA HIS A 101 10.60 0.20 2.92
C HIS A 101 11.58 0.42 1.78
N CYS A 102 11.11 0.94 0.65
CA CYS A 102 11.93 1.20 -0.53
C CYS A 102 11.35 2.29 -1.42
N ASP A 103 12.17 2.82 -2.32
CA ASP A 103 11.67 3.59 -3.46
C ASP A 103 11.11 2.61 -4.51
N SER A 104 9.83 2.71 -4.81
CA SER A 104 9.13 1.84 -5.77
C SER A 104 9.69 1.96 -7.20
N LEU A 105 10.35 3.06 -7.52
CA LEU A 105 11.01 3.28 -8.81
C LEU A 105 12.46 2.80 -8.81
N GLY A 106 12.98 2.37 -7.65
CA GLY A 106 14.39 1.95 -7.47
C GLY A 106 14.76 0.65 -8.17
N THR A 107 13.78 -0.19 -8.51
CA THR A 107 14.02 -1.46 -9.20
C THR A 107 13.89 -1.29 -10.70
N ASN A 108 14.87 -1.81 -11.46
CA ASN A 108 14.80 -1.79 -12.92
C ASN A 108 13.63 -2.66 -13.40
N VAL A 109 12.89 -2.19 -14.40
CA VAL A 109 11.71 -2.90 -14.92
C VAL A 109 12.03 -4.31 -15.42
N THR A 110 13.27 -4.55 -15.85
CA THR A 110 13.75 -5.87 -16.34
C THR A 110 14.02 -6.87 -15.22
N ASP A 111 14.12 -6.42 -13.98
CA ASP A 111 14.43 -7.27 -12.80
C ASP A 111 13.17 -7.86 -12.16
N PHE A 112 12.00 -7.38 -12.56
CA PHE A 112 10.72 -7.94 -12.09
C PHE A 112 10.47 -9.33 -12.71
N ASN A 113 9.90 -10.21 -11.89
CA ASN A 113 9.59 -11.59 -12.26
C ASN A 113 8.14 -11.96 -11.89
N GLU A 114 7.74 -13.20 -12.15
CA GLU A 114 6.36 -13.64 -11.92
C GLU A 114 5.93 -13.55 -10.44
N THR A 115 6.87 -13.66 -9.49
CA THR A 115 6.54 -13.60 -8.05
C THR A 115 6.30 -12.17 -7.55
N ASP A 116 6.67 -11.16 -8.33
CA ASP A 116 6.49 -9.75 -8.02
C ASP A 116 5.13 -9.22 -8.48
N LYS A 117 4.39 -10.04 -9.25
CA LYS A 117 3.09 -9.66 -9.78
C LYS A 117 2.02 -9.63 -8.71
N VAL A 118 1.14 -8.67 -8.84
CA VAL A 118 -0.10 -8.56 -8.05
C VAL A 118 -1.31 -8.60 -8.98
N ASP A 119 -2.44 -9.05 -8.48
CA ASP A 119 -3.66 -9.20 -9.29
C ASP A 119 -4.38 -7.88 -9.48
N VAL A 120 -4.39 -7.05 -8.45
CA VAL A 120 -5.08 -5.75 -8.43
C VAL A 120 -4.15 -4.68 -7.86
N ILE A 121 -4.09 -3.51 -8.51
CA ILE A 121 -3.33 -2.36 -8.02
C ILE A 121 -4.28 -1.21 -7.73
N GLY A 122 -4.18 -0.65 -6.53
CA GLY A 122 -4.83 0.59 -6.15
C GLY A 122 -3.84 1.50 -5.44
N MET A 123 -3.46 2.61 -6.07
CA MET A 123 -2.43 3.50 -5.55
C MET A 123 -2.73 4.97 -5.90
N HIS A 124 -2.19 5.87 -5.10
CA HIS A 124 -2.27 7.31 -5.31
C HIS A 124 -0.86 7.93 -5.19
N PRO A 125 -0.06 7.91 -6.26
CA PRO A 125 1.28 8.46 -6.24
C PRO A 125 1.28 9.97 -6.09
N PRO A 126 2.36 10.58 -5.54
CA PRO A 126 2.48 12.02 -5.42
C PRO A 126 2.50 12.70 -6.79
N TYR A 127 1.94 13.91 -6.88
CA TYR A 127 1.82 14.69 -8.13
C TYR A 127 3.13 15.36 -8.58
N GLY A 128 4.25 14.88 -8.15
CA GLY A 128 5.56 15.39 -8.47
C GLY A 128 6.54 15.03 -7.38
N GLY A 129 7.79 15.36 -7.60
CA GLY A 129 8.89 15.06 -6.72
C GLY A 129 10.18 14.99 -7.51
N SER A 130 11.30 15.07 -6.82
CA SER A 130 12.60 14.75 -7.40
C SER A 130 12.94 13.31 -7.02
N THR A 131 13.30 12.52 -8.00
CA THR A 131 13.95 11.23 -7.80
C THR A 131 15.39 11.32 -8.31
N ASP A 132 16.24 10.43 -7.86
CA ASP A 132 17.62 10.35 -8.35
C ASP A 132 17.65 10.07 -9.84
N ASP A 133 18.62 10.66 -10.55
CA ASP A 133 18.78 10.42 -11.99
C ASP A 133 19.04 8.96 -12.34
N SER A 134 19.61 8.19 -11.41
CA SER A 134 19.77 6.73 -11.51
C SER A 134 18.46 5.98 -11.67
N VAL A 135 17.39 6.47 -11.05
CA VAL A 135 16.06 5.86 -11.11
C VAL A 135 15.41 6.04 -12.48
N LYS A 136 15.69 7.16 -13.15
CA LYS A 136 15.15 7.44 -14.50
C LYS A 136 15.58 6.41 -15.53
N SER A 137 16.74 5.77 -15.35
CA SER A 137 17.24 4.72 -16.24
C SER A 137 16.58 3.36 -16.05
N ASN A 138 15.77 3.19 -14.99
CA ASN A 138 15.07 1.94 -14.71
C ASN A 138 13.84 1.73 -15.60
N PHE A 139 13.41 2.78 -16.29
CA PHE A 139 12.20 2.76 -17.12
C PHE A 139 12.53 3.25 -18.55
N PRO A 140 11.93 2.67 -19.58
CA PRO A 140 12.15 3.06 -20.97
C PRO A 140 11.64 4.47 -21.30
#